data_24e8a5a91d01f5ee112bac812dd94d7f
#
_entry.id   24e8a5a91d01f5ee112bac812dd94d7f
#
_cell.length_a   1.000
_cell.length_b   1.000
_cell.length_c   1.000
_cell.angle_alpha   90.00
_cell.angle_beta   90.00
_cell.angle_gamma   90.00
#
_symmetry.space_group_name_H-M   'P 1'
#
loop_
_entity.id
_entity.type
_entity.pdbx_description
1 polymer ?
#
loop_
_entity_poly.entity_id
_entity_poly.type
_entity_poly.pdbx_seq_one_letter_code
_entity_poly.pdbx_strand_id
1 'polypeptide(L)'
;MPAYKLAIFDWDGTLMDSVAHIVDSMQQAAYVLGEPVPSVSDVRHIIGLGLPEAIALLFPKASAVAREAIRQQYAQHFIAHSAAKSELFAGAEPLLAQLTQQGYLLAIATGKSRLGLDRVLAQTGIGHYFVATRCADETASKPHPLMLQELLAYTQTSPQDSIMIGDTSYDMEMAQTIEMPRLAVSYGVHSIDTLKQYQPMAIVDSLYQLHDYS
;
A
#
# COMPACT_ATOMS: atom_id res chain seq x y z
N MET A 1 25.38 -11.34 -5.95
CA MET A 1 24.44 -11.35 -4.80
C MET A 1 23.51 -10.19 -5.03
N PRO A 2 22.23 -10.30 -4.66
CA PRO A 2 21.30 -9.18 -4.80
C PRO A 2 21.79 -7.95 -4.02
N ALA A 3 21.46 -6.75 -4.50
CA ALA A 3 21.83 -5.50 -3.84
C ALA A 3 21.19 -5.40 -2.44
N TYR A 4 20.01 -5.99 -2.26
CA TYR A 4 19.28 -6.08 -1.01
C TYR A 4 18.89 -7.52 -0.72
N LYS A 5 18.60 -7.83 0.55
CA LYS A 5 18.12 -9.15 1.00
C LYS A 5 16.60 -9.22 1.07
N LEU A 6 15.95 -8.07 1.35
CA LEU A 6 14.51 -7.96 1.54
C LEU A 6 13.94 -6.82 0.70
N ALA A 7 12.93 -7.11 -0.12
CA ALA A 7 12.11 -6.11 -0.80
C ALA A 7 10.71 -6.08 -0.16
N ILE A 8 10.31 -4.91 0.34
CA ILE A 8 9.01 -4.68 0.99
C ILE A 8 8.17 -3.83 0.04
N PHE A 9 6.99 -4.33 -0.31
CA PHE A 9 6.07 -3.66 -1.23
C PHE A 9 4.86 -3.10 -0.48
N ASP A 10 4.42 -1.91 -0.87
CA ASP A 10 3.04 -1.54 -0.69
C ASP A 10 2.13 -2.34 -1.64
N TRP A 11 0.82 -2.27 -1.44
CA TRP A 11 -0.16 -3.01 -2.22
C TRP A 11 -0.95 -2.11 -3.17
N ASP A 12 -1.80 -1.21 -2.63
CA ASP A 12 -2.71 -0.38 -3.42
C ASP A 12 -1.97 0.76 -4.12
N GLY A 13 -1.99 0.81 -5.44
CA GLY A 13 -1.23 1.80 -6.23
C GLY A 13 0.21 1.38 -6.54
N THR A 14 0.70 0.29 -5.94
CA THR A 14 2.05 -0.24 -6.17
C THR A 14 2.04 -1.59 -6.89
N LEU A 15 1.44 -2.63 -6.32
CA LEU A 15 1.26 -3.93 -6.97
C LEU A 15 -0.11 -4.10 -7.60
N MET A 16 -1.14 -3.44 -7.04
CA MET A 16 -2.54 -3.55 -7.43
C MET A 16 -3.06 -2.20 -7.94
N ASP A 17 -3.65 -2.19 -9.13
CA ASP A 17 -4.39 -1.04 -9.68
C ASP A 17 -5.80 -0.98 -9.07
N SER A 18 -5.89 -0.45 -7.87
CA SER A 18 -7.11 -0.37 -7.06
C SER A 18 -7.57 1.06 -6.75
N VAL A 19 -6.81 2.07 -7.16
CA VAL A 19 -7.04 3.48 -6.78
C VAL A 19 -8.44 3.96 -7.17
N ALA A 20 -8.86 3.71 -8.40
CA ALA A 20 -10.19 4.12 -8.87
C ALA A 20 -11.32 3.42 -8.08
N HIS A 21 -11.12 2.14 -7.74
CA HIS A 21 -12.07 1.36 -6.95
C HIS A 21 -12.17 1.84 -5.50
N ILE A 22 -11.03 2.23 -4.88
CA ILE A 22 -11.01 2.83 -3.54
C ILE A 22 -11.78 4.15 -3.54
N VAL A 23 -11.52 5.01 -4.53
CA VAL A 23 -12.21 6.31 -4.68
C VAL A 23 -13.72 6.11 -4.81
N ASP A 24 -14.16 5.28 -5.74
CA ASP A 24 -15.58 4.97 -5.97
C ASP A 24 -16.24 4.44 -4.68
N SER A 25 -15.60 3.48 -4.01
CA SER A 25 -16.14 2.88 -2.80
C SER A 25 -16.29 3.87 -1.64
N MET A 26 -15.33 4.79 -1.49
CA MET A 26 -15.40 5.82 -0.44
C MET A 26 -16.49 6.86 -0.73
N GLN A 27 -16.60 7.30 -1.98
CA GLN A 27 -17.64 8.23 -2.41
C GLN A 27 -19.03 7.61 -2.29
N GLN A 28 -19.21 6.36 -2.66
CA GLN A 28 -20.49 5.64 -2.51
C GLN A 28 -20.86 5.44 -1.03
N ALA A 29 -19.89 5.11 -0.18
CA ALA A 29 -20.14 5.00 1.25
C ALA A 29 -20.66 6.31 1.86
N ALA A 30 -20.03 7.43 1.51
CA ALA A 30 -20.47 8.75 1.97
C ALA A 30 -21.88 9.09 1.43
N TYR A 31 -22.10 8.86 0.14
CA TYR A 31 -23.38 9.15 -0.51
C TYR A 31 -24.55 8.38 0.13
N VAL A 32 -24.40 7.08 0.34
CA VAL A 32 -25.44 6.20 0.92
C VAL A 32 -25.80 6.62 2.35
N LEU A 33 -24.82 7.11 3.10
CA LEU A 33 -25.02 7.53 4.51
C LEU A 33 -25.44 9.00 4.64
N GLY A 34 -25.56 9.75 3.53
CA GLY A 34 -25.91 11.18 3.56
C GLY A 34 -24.80 12.07 4.11
N GLU A 35 -23.58 11.58 4.14
CA GLU A 35 -22.39 12.35 4.52
C GLU A 35 -21.85 13.16 3.33
N PRO A 36 -21.09 14.25 3.56
CA PRO A 36 -20.45 14.99 2.48
C PRO A 36 -19.57 14.08 1.64
N VAL A 37 -19.86 13.98 0.33
CA VAL A 37 -19.09 13.15 -0.58
C VAL A 37 -17.70 13.79 -0.82
N PRO A 38 -16.59 13.13 -0.45
CA PRO A 38 -15.25 13.68 -0.63
C PRO A 38 -14.88 13.77 -2.12
N SER A 39 -14.03 14.73 -2.47
CA SER A 39 -13.51 14.82 -3.83
C SER A 39 -12.60 13.63 -4.16
N VAL A 40 -12.41 13.34 -5.45
CA VAL A 40 -11.45 12.32 -5.93
C VAL A 40 -10.04 12.61 -5.38
N SER A 41 -9.65 13.87 -5.37
CA SER A 41 -8.33 14.31 -4.86
C SER A 41 -8.18 14.02 -3.36
N ASP A 42 -9.22 14.32 -2.56
CA ASP A 42 -9.16 14.08 -1.11
C ASP A 42 -9.05 12.59 -0.81
N VAL A 43 -9.84 11.75 -1.52
CA VAL A 43 -9.74 10.30 -1.34
C VAL A 43 -8.38 9.77 -1.79
N ARG A 44 -7.86 10.23 -2.93
CA ARG A 44 -6.50 9.84 -3.36
C ARG A 44 -5.45 10.16 -2.30
N HIS A 45 -5.56 11.33 -1.67
CA HIS A 45 -4.57 11.78 -0.68
C HIS A 45 -4.45 10.87 0.55
N ILE A 46 -5.52 10.15 0.91
CA ILE A 46 -5.51 9.26 2.10
C ILE A 46 -5.20 7.79 1.77
N ILE A 47 -5.06 7.43 0.50
CA ILE A 47 -4.70 6.05 0.12
C ILE A 47 -3.29 5.74 0.62
N GLY A 48 -3.12 4.57 1.21
CA GLY A 48 -1.89 4.15 1.90
C GLY A 48 -2.00 4.18 3.42
N LEU A 49 -2.91 4.99 3.97
CA LEU A 49 -3.22 4.98 5.40
C LEU A 49 -4.11 3.79 5.79
N GLY A 50 -4.14 3.46 7.08
CA GLY A 50 -5.16 2.59 7.65
C GLY A 50 -6.56 3.17 7.45
N LEU A 51 -7.56 2.34 7.22
CA LEU A 51 -8.91 2.80 6.92
C LEU A 51 -9.53 3.67 8.02
N PRO A 52 -9.33 3.41 9.33
CA PRO A 52 -9.81 4.29 10.39
C PRO A 52 -9.20 5.70 10.32
N GLU A 53 -7.88 5.81 10.10
CA GLU A 53 -7.15 7.06 9.97
C GLU A 53 -7.59 7.84 8.72
N ALA A 54 -7.72 7.13 7.61
CA ALA A 54 -8.21 7.68 6.34
C ALA A 54 -9.61 8.29 6.50
N ILE A 55 -10.54 7.58 7.14
CA ILE A 55 -11.90 8.06 7.40
C ILE A 55 -11.88 9.24 8.37
N ALA A 56 -11.03 9.23 9.40
CA ALA A 56 -10.92 10.34 10.33
C ALA A 56 -10.46 11.65 9.66
N LEU A 57 -9.56 11.55 8.67
CA LEU A 57 -9.11 12.70 7.88
C LEU A 57 -10.17 13.20 6.90
N LEU A 58 -10.86 12.29 6.21
CA LEU A 58 -11.90 12.67 5.24
C LEU A 58 -13.16 13.24 5.92
N PHE A 59 -13.49 12.74 7.10
CA PHE A 59 -14.71 13.10 7.84
C PHE A 59 -14.38 13.60 9.25
N PRO A 60 -13.67 14.74 9.38
CA PRO A 60 -13.19 15.21 10.69
C PRO A 60 -14.31 15.59 11.65
N LYS A 61 -15.48 15.97 11.12
CA LYS A 61 -16.66 16.36 11.91
C LYS A 61 -17.60 15.20 12.23
N ALA A 62 -17.41 14.03 11.60
CA ALA A 62 -18.27 12.87 11.83
C ALA A 62 -18.01 12.28 13.22
N SER A 63 -19.08 11.84 13.88
CA SER A 63 -18.99 11.12 15.15
C SER A 63 -18.30 9.76 14.99
N ALA A 64 -17.85 9.16 16.07
CA ALA A 64 -17.28 7.80 16.03
C ALA A 64 -18.26 6.78 15.44
N VAL A 65 -19.55 6.90 15.74
CA VAL A 65 -20.60 6.04 15.18
C VAL A 65 -20.73 6.23 13.65
N ALA A 66 -20.74 7.49 13.19
CA ALA A 66 -20.80 7.78 11.75
C ALA A 66 -19.55 7.26 11.00
N ARG A 67 -18.36 7.44 11.56
CA ARG A 67 -17.12 6.91 10.98
C ARG A 67 -17.12 5.39 10.87
N GLU A 68 -17.66 4.71 11.89
CA GLU A 68 -17.79 3.24 11.84
C GLU A 68 -18.82 2.81 10.78
N ALA A 69 -19.93 3.52 10.64
CA ALA A 69 -20.90 3.27 9.56
C ALA A 69 -20.26 3.46 8.17
N ILE A 70 -19.47 4.53 7.98
CA ILE A 70 -18.72 4.76 6.74
C ILE A 70 -17.75 3.61 6.46
N ARG A 71 -16.99 3.16 7.46
CA ARG A 71 -16.07 2.03 7.34
C ARG A 71 -16.78 0.76 6.86
N GLN A 72 -17.91 0.44 7.46
CA GLN A 72 -18.70 -0.74 7.10
C GLN A 72 -19.26 -0.63 5.68
N GLN A 73 -19.84 0.52 5.33
CA GLN A 73 -20.41 0.75 4.01
C GLN A 73 -19.33 0.73 2.91
N TYR A 74 -18.16 1.34 3.17
CA TYR A 74 -16.98 1.25 2.31
C TYR A 74 -16.58 -0.21 2.07
N ALA A 75 -16.43 -1.00 3.14
CA ALA A 75 -16.02 -2.39 3.04
C ALA A 75 -17.04 -3.22 2.23
N GLN A 76 -18.34 -3.03 2.47
CA GLN A 76 -19.39 -3.71 1.71
C GLN A 76 -19.32 -3.39 0.22
N HIS A 77 -19.22 -2.11 -0.15
CA HIS A 77 -19.14 -1.69 -1.55
C HIS A 77 -17.87 -2.21 -2.22
N PHE A 78 -16.73 -2.05 -1.56
CA PHE A 78 -15.44 -2.52 -2.07
C PHE A 78 -15.44 -4.02 -2.35
N ILE A 79 -15.97 -4.83 -1.42
CA ILE A 79 -16.05 -6.28 -1.56
C ILE A 79 -16.99 -6.68 -2.72
N ALA A 80 -18.17 -6.08 -2.79
CA ALA A 80 -19.17 -6.42 -3.79
C ALA A 80 -18.68 -6.17 -5.24
N HIS A 81 -17.74 -5.26 -5.45
CA HIS A 81 -17.28 -4.86 -6.78
C HIS A 81 -15.80 -5.17 -7.04
N SER A 82 -15.10 -5.85 -6.12
CA SER A 82 -13.64 -6.08 -6.20
C SER A 82 -13.21 -6.92 -7.40
N ALA A 83 -13.97 -7.93 -7.77
CA ALA A 83 -13.60 -8.86 -8.85
C ALA A 83 -13.54 -8.21 -10.25
N ALA A 84 -14.22 -7.07 -10.45
CA ALA A 84 -14.31 -6.39 -11.76
C ALA A 84 -13.47 -5.10 -11.85
N LYS A 85 -12.88 -4.64 -10.74
CA LYS A 85 -12.32 -3.27 -10.65
C LYS A 85 -10.88 -3.17 -10.19
N SER A 86 -10.22 -4.26 -9.84
CA SER A 86 -8.84 -4.22 -9.33
C SER A 86 -8.04 -5.38 -9.89
N GLU A 87 -6.99 -5.08 -10.61
CA GLU A 87 -6.06 -6.04 -11.22
C GLU A 87 -4.63 -5.72 -10.78
N LEU A 88 -3.75 -6.70 -10.85
CA LEU A 88 -2.33 -6.45 -10.65
C LEU A 88 -1.80 -5.54 -11.77
N PHE A 89 -0.93 -4.59 -11.43
CA PHE A 89 -0.21 -3.84 -12.45
C PHE A 89 0.59 -4.79 -13.36
N ALA A 90 0.70 -4.39 -14.62
CA ALA A 90 1.50 -5.14 -15.59
C ALA A 90 2.94 -5.30 -15.09
N GLY A 91 3.45 -6.52 -15.10
CA GLY A 91 4.80 -6.84 -14.61
C GLY A 91 4.88 -7.18 -13.11
N ALA A 92 3.80 -7.08 -12.31
CA ALA A 92 3.86 -7.38 -10.88
C ALA A 92 4.28 -8.83 -10.61
N GLU A 93 3.54 -9.81 -11.11
CA GLU A 93 3.87 -11.21 -10.89
C GLU A 93 5.22 -11.63 -11.51
N PRO A 94 5.56 -11.27 -12.76
CA PRO A 94 6.90 -11.52 -13.31
C PRO A 94 8.04 -10.95 -12.46
N LEU A 95 7.89 -9.73 -11.92
CA LEU A 95 8.87 -9.12 -11.04
C LEU A 95 9.05 -9.93 -9.74
N LEU A 96 7.93 -10.28 -9.07
CA LEU A 96 7.98 -11.06 -7.83
C LEU A 96 8.65 -12.42 -8.05
N ALA A 97 8.32 -13.11 -9.15
CA ALA A 97 8.95 -14.37 -9.52
C ALA A 97 10.46 -14.21 -9.75
N GLN A 98 10.87 -13.17 -10.47
CA GLN A 98 12.29 -12.90 -10.73
C GLN A 98 13.04 -12.58 -9.45
N LEU A 99 12.56 -11.68 -8.61
CA LEU A 99 13.20 -11.32 -7.33
C LEU A 99 13.36 -12.56 -6.43
N THR A 100 12.33 -13.42 -6.38
CA THR A 100 12.40 -14.68 -5.63
C THR A 100 13.51 -15.60 -6.19
N GLN A 101 13.64 -15.73 -7.53
CA GLN A 101 14.69 -16.50 -8.16
C GLN A 101 16.09 -15.93 -7.89
N GLN A 102 16.20 -14.63 -7.74
CA GLN A 102 17.45 -13.93 -7.39
C GLN A 102 17.82 -14.07 -5.90
N GLY A 103 16.93 -14.66 -5.09
CA GLY A 103 17.15 -14.90 -3.66
C GLY A 103 16.69 -13.78 -2.72
N TYR A 104 15.88 -12.83 -3.21
CA TYR A 104 15.25 -11.85 -2.34
C TYR A 104 14.17 -12.50 -1.45
N LEU A 105 14.10 -12.08 -0.20
CA LEU A 105 12.90 -12.21 0.61
C LEU A 105 11.92 -11.11 0.21
N LEU A 106 10.64 -11.46 0.04
CA LEU A 106 9.62 -10.49 -0.34
C LEU A 106 8.61 -10.33 0.79
N ALA A 107 8.19 -9.11 1.08
CA ALA A 107 7.21 -8.82 2.11
C ALA A 107 6.24 -7.72 1.66
N ILE A 108 5.10 -7.61 2.37
CA ILE A 108 4.10 -6.56 2.15
C ILE A 108 3.95 -5.72 3.43
N ALA A 109 3.93 -4.38 3.26
CA ALA A 109 3.52 -3.42 4.26
C ALA A 109 2.38 -2.56 3.67
N THR A 110 1.15 -2.68 4.17
CA THR A 110 -0.04 -2.10 3.53
C THR A 110 -0.99 -1.41 4.50
N GLY A 111 -1.68 -0.37 4.03
CA GLY A 111 -2.81 0.27 4.71
C GLY A 111 -4.08 -0.59 4.80
N LYS A 112 -4.14 -1.72 4.07
CA LYS A 112 -5.27 -2.67 4.15
C LYS A 112 -5.41 -3.29 5.54
N SER A 113 -6.63 -3.73 5.84
CA SER A 113 -6.84 -4.66 6.95
C SER A 113 -6.35 -6.07 6.59
N ARG A 114 -6.06 -6.89 7.60
CA ARG A 114 -5.67 -8.30 7.43
C ARG A 114 -6.67 -9.05 6.55
N LEU A 115 -7.95 -8.95 6.88
CA LEU A 115 -9.02 -9.59 6.10
C LEU A 115 -9.05 -9.11 4.63
N GLY A 116 -8.77 -7.81 4.41
CA GLY A 116 -8.70 -7.23 3.08
C GLY A 116 -7.52 -7.75 2.28
N LEU A 117 -6.34 -7.84 2.87
CA LEU A 117 -5.14 -8.38 2.23
C LEU A 117 -5.28 -9.87 1.91
N ASP A 118 -5.72 -10.68 2.88
CA ASP A 118 -5.88 -12.13 2.69
C ASP A 118 -6.81 -12.44 1.53
N ARG A 119 -7.91 -11.68 1.39
CA ARG A 119 -8.83 -11.83 0.28
C ARG A 119 -8.17 -11.55 -1.07
N VAL A 120 -7.45 -10.44 -1.22
CA VAL A 120 -6.84 -10.10 -2.51
C VAL A 120 -5.64 -11.00 -2.84
N LEU A 121 -4.91 -11.49 -1.85
CA LEU A 121 -3.88 -12.51 -2.05
C LEU A 121 -4.47 -13.84 -2.54
N ALA A 122 -5.61 -14.25 -1.98
CA ALA A 122 -6.32 -15.44 -2.44
C ALA A 122 -6.87 -15.28 -3.86
N GLN A 123 -7.37 -14.09 -4.21
CA GLN A 123 -7.88 -13.78 -5.55
C GLN A 123 -6.80 -13.74 -6.62
N THR A 124 -5.64 -13.19 -6.31
CA THR A 124 -4.52 -13.03 -7.25
C THR A 124 -3.60 -14.25 -7.31
N GLY A 125 -3.62 -15.10 -6.29
CA GLY A 125 -2.76 -16.29 -6.20
C GLY A 125 -1.29 -16.01 -5.89
N ILE A 126 -0.88 -14.75 -5.73
CA ILE A 126 0.55 -14.37 -5.58
C ILE A 126 1.04 -14.39 -4.12
N GLY A 127 0.19 -14.78 -3.17
CA GLY A 127 0.54 -14.80 -1.75
C GLY A 127 1.76 -15.67 -1.42
N HIS A 128 2.04 -16.69 -2.24
CA HIS A 128 3.15 -17.60 -2.07
C HIS A 128 4.54 -16.96 -2.27
N TYR A 129 4.65 -15.78 -2.89
CA TYR A 129 5.90 -15.06 -3.02
C TYR A 129 6.35 -14.38 -1.72
N PHE A 130 5.43 -14.07 -0.82
CA PHE A 130 5.72 -13.24 0.35
C PHE A 130 5.98 -14.08 1.60
N VAL A 131 7.15 -13.89 2.20
CA VAL A 131 7.54 -14.56 3.45
C VAL A 131 6.85 -13.96 4.67
N ALA A 132 6.44 -12.69 4.61
CA ALA A 132 5.76 -11.99 5.69
C ALA A 132 4.92 -10.83 5.14
N THR A 133 3.87 -10.47 5.88
CA THR A 133 3.02 -9.31 5.56
C THR A 133 2.66 -8.56 6.84
N ARG A 134 2.46 -7.24 6.77
CA ARG A 134 1.94 -6.41 7.85
C ARG A 134 0.84 -5.49 7.33
N CYS A 135 -0.26 -5.47 8.07
CA CYS A 135 -1.44 -4.66 7.78
C CYS A 135 -1.63 -3.56 8.82
N ALA A 136 -2.34 -2.49 8.44
CA ALA A 136 -2.53 -1.34 9.31
C ALA A 136 -3.31 -1.68 10.60
N ASP A 137 -4.22 -2.64 10.55
CA ASP A 137 -5.02 -3.08 11.70
C ASP A 137 -4.29 -4.05 12.65
N GLU A 138 -3.09 -4.51 12.29
CA GLU A 138 -2.27 -5.39 13.12
C GLU A 138 -1.13 -4.64 13.84
N THR A 139 -0.74 -3.48 13.28
CA THR A 139 0.43 -2.73 13.73
C THR A 139 0.05 -1.27 13.99
N ALA A 140 0.65 -0.35 13.26
CA ALA A 140 0.29 1.06 13.22
C ALA A 140 0.20 1.52 11.77
N SER A 141 -0.76 2.43 11.49
CA SER A 141 -0.92 3.01 10.15
C SER A 141 0.35 3.72 9.70
N LYS A 142 0.68 3.63 8.40
CA LYS A 142 1.69 4.47 7.76
C LYS A 142 1.40 5.95 8.07
N PRO A 143 2.39 6.81 8.25
CA PRO A 143 3.83 6.62 8.06
C PRO A 143 4.57 6.08 9.29
N HIS A 144 3.88 5.55 10.31
CA HIS A 144 4.56 4.97 11.48
C HIS A 144 5.43 3.77 11.06
N PRO A 145 6.71 3.67 11.47
CA PRO A 145 7.65 2.68 10.95
C PRO A 145 7.45 1.25 11.48
N LEU A 146 6.47 1.00 12.35
CA LEU A 146 6.30 -0.27 13.03
C LEU A 146 6.15 -1.47 12.08
N MET A 147 5.41 -1.31 10.97
CA MET A 147 5.29 -2.38 9.96
C MET A 147 6.66 -2.83 9.46
N LEU A 148 7.53 -1.88 9.11
CA LEU A 148 8.88 -2.17 8.61
C LEU A 148 9.74 -2.78 9.70
N GLN A 149 9.70 -2.25 10.92
CA GLN A 149 10.46 -2.78 12.06
C GLN A 149 10.11 -4.24 12.36
N GLU A 150 8.82 -4.59 12.32
CA GLU A 150 8.38 -5.97 12.53
C GLU A 150 8.78 -6.91 11.38
N LEU A 151 8.72 -6.43 10.11
CA LEU A 151 9.17 -7.21 8.96
C LEU A 151 10.69 -7.46 9.01
N LEU A 152 11.48 -6.45 9.39
CA LEU A 152 12.93 -6.58 9.58
C LEU A 152 13.26 -7.60 10.69
N ALA A 153 12.56 -7.50 11.83
CA ALA A 153 12.74 -8.45 12.94
C ALA A 153 12.39 -9.88 12.52
N TYR A 154 11.27 -10.08 11.80
CA TYR A 154 10.84 -11.39 11.33
C TYR A 154 11.82 -12.02 10.34
N THR A 155 12.32 -11.22 9.38
CA THR A 155 13.24 -11.67 8.33
C THR A 155 14.71 -11.67 8.76
N GLN A 156 15.02 -11.15 9.94
CA GLN A 156 16.38 -10.99 10.46
C GLN A 156 17.27 -10.17 9.50
N THR A 157 16.70 -9.14 8.88
CA THR A 157 17.42 -8.22 7.98
C THR A 157 17.60 -6.85 8.64
N SER A 158 18.60 -6.10 8.16
CA SER A 158 18.82 -4.72 8.59
C SER A 158 18.06 -3.75 7.67
N PRO A 159 17.78 -2.49 8.09
CA PRO A 159 17.23 -1.48 7.18
C PRO A 159 18.08 -1.28 5.92
N GLN A 160 19.41 -1.30 6.05
CA GLN A 160 20.35 -1.07 4.94
C GLN A 160 20.40 -2.25 3.94
N ASP A 161 20.05 -3.46 4.39
CA ASP A 161 19.93 -4.66 3.54
C ASP A 161 18.51 -4.82 2.95
N SER A 162 17.64 -3.84 3.14
CA SER A 162 16.23 -3.89 2.76
C SER A 162 15.82 -2.66 1.97
N ILE A 163 14.80 -2.80 1.13
CA ILE A 163 14.26 -1.68 0.34
C ILE A 163 12.74 -1.64 0.44
N MET A 164 12.17 -0.43 0.63
CA MET A 164 10.74 -0.17 0.54
C MET A 164 10.36 0.30 -0.86
N ILE A 165 9.36 -0.31 -1.46
CA ILE A 165 8.79 0.08 -2.75
C ILE A 165 7.34 0.50 -2.54
N GLY A 166 7.00 1.76 -2.91
CA GLY A 166 5.66 2.30 -2.72
C GLY A 166 5.37 3.50 -3.63
N ASP A 167 4.13 3.94 -3.66
CA ASP A 167 3.65 5.04 -4.51
C ASP A 167 3.17 6.26 -3.70
N THR A 168 3.24 6.20 -2.37
CA THR A 168 2.80 7.30 -1.51
C THR A 168 3.94 7.91 -0.70
N SER A 169 3.75 9.17 -0.27
CA SER A 169 4.63 9.81 0.70
C SER A 169 4.68 9.05 2.03
N TYR A 170 3.61 8.34 2.39
CA TYR A 170 3.54 7.55 3.61
C TYR A 170 4.53 6.38 3.60
N ASP A 171 4.73 5.72 2.44
CA ASP A 171 5.73 4.67 2.25
C ASP A 171 7.14 5.23 2.37
N MET A 172 7.36 6.35 1.71
CA MET A 172 8.65 7.03 1.67
C MET A 172 9.05 7.53 3.06
N GLU A 173 8.13 8.18 3.79
CA GLU A 173 8.35 8.69 5.15
C GLU A 173 8.59 7.56 6.14
N MET A 174 7.80 6.48 6.07
CA MET A 174 7.96 5.30 6.91
C MET A 174 9.37 4.69 6.78
N ALA A 175 9.85 4.52 5.55
CA ALA A 175 11.19 4.01 5.26
C ALA A 175 12.29 5.01 5.68
N GLN A 176 12.07 6.32 5.42
CA GLN A 176 13.01 7.37 5.81
C GLN A 176 13.25 7.43 7.31
N THR A 177 12.19 7.24 8.11
CA THR A 177 12.25 7.28 9.57
C THR A 177 13.24 6.28 10.16
N ILE A 178 13.47 5.16 9.48
CA ILE A 178 14.42 4.12 9.91
C ILE A 178 15.64 4.01 8.99
N GLU A 179 15.90 5.03 8.19
CA GLU A 179 17.03 5.11 7.25
C GLU A 179 17.08 3.93 6.26
N MET A 180 15.91 3.37 5.90
CA MET A 180 15.79 2.30 4.93
C MET A 180 15.86 2.86 3.50
N PRO A 181 16.62 2.25 2.58
CA PRO A 181 16.52 2.49 1.15
C PRO A 181 15.07 2.42 0.67
N ARG A 182 14.68 3.35 -0.21
CA ARG A 182 13.32 3.45 -0.71
C ARG A 182 13.29 3.81 -2.18
N LEU A 183 12.35 3.22 -2.88
CA LEU A 183 12.10 3.43 -4.29
C LEU A 183 10.64 3.77 -4.50
N ALA A 184 10.36 4.80 -5.28
CA ALA A 184 8.99 5.22 -5.56
C ALA A 184 8.54 4.74 -6.94
N VAL A 185 7.24 4.48 -7.08
CA VAL A 185 6.60 4.27 -8.38
C VAL A 185 5.71 5.49 -8.70
N SER A 186 5.73 5.95 -9.96
CA SER A 186 5.06 7.19 -10.40
C SER A 186 3.63 7.00 -10.87
N TYR A 187 3.24 5.76 -11.17
CA TYR A 187 1.92 5.42 -11.73
C TYR A 187 0.81 5.30 -10.68
N GLY A 188 1.15 5.38 -9.40
CA GLY A 188 0.20 5.23 -8.28
C GLY A 188 -0.54 6.51 -7.89
N VAL A 189 -0.52 6.82 -6.61
CA VAL A 189 -1.39 7.85 -6.00
C VAL A 189 -0.75 9.22 -5.95
N HIS A 190 0.46 9.35 -5.36
CA HIS A 190 1.07 10.64 -5.10
C HIS A 190 1.91 11.12 -6.29
N SER A 191 1.98 12.46 -6.45
CA SER A 191 2.74 13.08 -7.53
C SER A 191 4.24 12.86 -7.36
N ILE A 192 4.96 12.85 -8.48
CA ILE A 192 6.43 12.78 -8.51
C ILE A 192 7.05 13.88 -7.64
N ASP A 193 6.50 15.10 -7.65
CA ASP A 193 7.02 16.21 -6.86
C ASP A 193 6.85 15.99 -5.35
N THR A 194 5.76 15.34 -4.94
CA THR A 194 5.56 14.93 -3.55
C THR A 194 6.56 13.83 -3.15
N LEU A 195 6.72 12.80 -3.99
CA LEU A 195 7.62 11.68 -3.71
C LEU A 195 9.09 12.11 -3.63
N LYS A 196 9.52 13.05 -4.50
CA LYS A 196 10.89 13.60 -4.49
C LYS A 196 11.30 14.24 -3.15
N GLN A 197 10.35 14.77 -2.39
CA GLN A 197 10.64 15.40 -1.09
C GLN A 197 11.24 14.42 -0.08
N TYR A 198 10.95 13.13 -0.24
CA TYR A 198 11.48 12.06 0.61
C TYR A 198 12.76 11.42 0.06
N GLN A 199 13.35 11.97 -0.99
CA GLN A 199 14.63 11.55 -1.56
C GLN A 199 14.70 10.03 -1.84
N PRO A 200 13.76 9.45 -2.60
CA PRO A 200 13.88 8.04 -3.00
C PRO A 200 15.12 7.87 -3.87
N MET A 201 15.71 6.66 -3.85
CA MET A 201 16.85 6.30 -4.70
C MET A 201 16.54 6.47 -6.18
N ALA A 202 15.30 6.15 -6.56
CA ALA A 202 14.76 6.34 -7.89
C ALA A 202 13.24 6.50 -7.84
N ILE A 203 12.68 7.06 -8.90
CA ILE A 203 11.23 7.04 -9.19
C ILE A 203 11.09 6.35 -10.54
N VAL A 204 10.39 5.23 -10.60
CA VAL A 204 10.19 4.44 -11.80
C VAL A 204 8.75 4.52 -12.29
N ASP A 205 8.57 4.46 -13.61
CA ASP A 205 7.26 4.58 -14.25
C ASP A 205 6.60 3.21 -14.51
N SER A 206 7.30 2.14 -14.19
CA SER A 206 6.86 0.76 -14.44
C SER A 206 7.60 -0.21 -13.52
N LEU A 207 6.92 -1.28 -13.10
CA LEU A 207 7.54 -2.38 -12.34
C LEU A 207 8.68 -3.07 -13.10
N TYR A 208 8.66 -3.04 -14.44
CA TYR A 208 9.75 -3.59 -15.25
C TYR A 208 11.09 -2.88 -15.03
N GLN A 209 11.09 -1.60 -14.68
CA GLN A 209 12.32 -0.84 -14.43
C GLN A 209 12.97 -1.19 -13.08
N LEU A 210 12.25 -1.89 -12.20
CA LEU A 210 12.81 -2.33 -10.91
C LEU A 210 13.97 -3.32 -11.06
N HIS A 211 14.10 -3.96 -12.23
CA HIS A 211 15.24 -4.82 -12.54
C HIS A 211 16.59 -4.10 -12.46
N ASP A 212 16.60 -2.79 -12.75
CA ASP A 212 17.84 -2.00 -12.78
C ASP A 212 18.36 -1.68 -11.35
N TYR A 213 17.54 -1.95 -10.33
CA TYR A 213 17.83 -1.64 -8.92
C TYR A 213 17.89 -2.89 -8.03
N SER A 214 17.74 -4.08 -8.61
CA SER A 214 17.73 -5.37 -7.91
C SER A 214 19.05 -6.12 -7.95
#